data_defd491db3b8eb42e67e8e28a99741d2
#
_entry.id   defd491db3b8eb42e67e8e28a99741d2
#
_cell.length_a   1.000
_cell.length_b   1.000
_cell.length_c   1.000
_cell.angle_alpha   90.00
_cell.angle_beta   90.00
_cell.angle_gamma   90.00
#
_symmetry.space_group_name_H-M   'P 1'
#
loop_
_entity.id
_entity.type
_entity.pdbx_description
1 polymer ?
#
loop_
_entity_poly.entity_id
_entity_poly.type
_entity_poly.pdbx_seq_one_letter_code
_entity_poly.pdbx_strand_id
1 'polypeptide(L)'
;MSAQDKIKQQVTSNPIVLYMKGTPDAPMCGFSAAAVQILEACGVENVATVDVLSDQDVRQGIKEFSNWPTIPQLYVNGEFVGGADIMREMYQSGELQKLFGK
;
A
#
# COMPACT_ATOMS: atom_id res chain seq x y z
N MET A 1 7.54 13.41 16.19
CA MET A 1 7.32 12.01 15.82
C MET A 1 8.21 11.67 14.63
N SER A 2 8.96 10.58 14.71
CA SER A 2 9.80 10.16 13.60
C SER A 2 8.96 9.59 12.45
N ALA A 3 9.56 9.46 11.26
CA ALA A 3 8.89 8.82 10.12
C ALA A 3 8.52 7.37 10.45
N GLN A 4 9.38 6.64 11.17
CA GLN A 4 9.10 5.27 11.57
C GLN A 4 7.91 5.17 12.52
N ASP A 5 7.79 6.07 13.49
CA ASP A 5 6.64 6.12 14.40
C ASP A 5 5.36 6.44 13.64
N LYS A 6 5.42 7.38 12.71
CA LYS A 6 4.27 7.78 11.89
C LYS A 6 3.78 6.62 11.03
N ILE A 7 4.69 5.90 10.37
CA ILE A 7 4.37 4.74 9.54
C ILE A 7 3.75 3.64 10.40
N LYS A 8 4.35 3.34 11.55
CA LYS A 8 3.82 2.32 12.46
C LYS A 8 2.41 2.65 12.89
N GLN A 9 2.14 3.93 13.21
CA GLN A 9 0.81 4.38 13.57
C GLN A 9 -0.17 4.21 12.41
N GLN A 10 0.24 4.57 11.19
CA GLN A 10 -0.61 4.43 10.00
C GLN A 10 -1.01 2.99 9.75
N VAL A 11 -0.05 2.06 9.79
CA VAL A 11 -0.31 0.66 9.45
C VAL A 11 -1.04 -0.10 10.55
N THR A 12 -0.93 0.34 11.80
CA THR A 12 -1.64 -0.30 12.91
C THR A 12 -3.04 0.27 13.15
N SER A 13 -3.28 1.52 12.72
CA SER A 13 -4.56 2.19 12.91
C SER A 13 -5.56 1.91 11.79
N ASN A 14 -5.11 1.32 10.69
CA ASN A 14 -5.95 1.07 9.51
C ASN A 14 -5.78 -0.39 9.07
N PRO A 15 -6.87 -1.09 8.73
CA PRO A 15 -6.78 -2.49 8.30
C PRO A 15 -6.07 -2.67 6.96
N ILE A 16 -6.21 -1.70 6.05
CA ILE A 16 -5.58 -1.74 4.73
C ILE A 16 -4.95 -0.39 4.46
N VAL A 17 -3.65 -0.38 4.17
CA VAL A 17 -2.91 0.84 3.86
C VAL A 17 -2.11 0.64 2.59
N LEU A 18 -2.25 1.55 1.66
CA LEU A 18 -1.47 1.57 0.43
C LEU A 18 -0.59 2.82 0.39
N TYR A 19 0.72 2.61 0.41
CA TYR A 19 1.69 3.68 0.15
C TYR A 19 1.90 3.77 -1.34
N MET A 20 1.63 4.94 -1.93
CA MET A 20 1.64 5.11 -3.37
C MET A 20 2.20 6.48 -3.77
N LYS A 21 2.50 6.64 -5.03
CA LYS A 21 2.88 7.94 -5.61
C LYS A 21 1.63 8.58 -6.19
N GLY A 22 1.23 9.71 -5.61
CA GLY A 22 0.00 10.40 -5.93
C GLY A 22 -1.17 9.91 -5.09
N THR A 23 -2.36 10.05 -5.62
CA THR A 23 -3.62 9.67 -4.96
C THR A 23 -4.39 8.67 -5.83
N PRO A 24 -5.40 7.98 -5.28
CA PRO A 24 -6.20 7.05 -6.08
C PRO A 24 -6.85 7.70 -7.30
N ASP A 25 -7.24 8.96 -7.19
CA ASP A 25 -7.87 9.70 -8.29
C ASP A 25 -6.85 10.24 -9.30
N ALA A 26 -5.60 10.41 -8.87
CA ALA A 26 -4.53 10.96 -9.69
C ALA A 26 -3.21 10.26 -9.40
N PRO A 27 -3.08 8.96 -9.75
CA PRO A 27 -1.82 8.25 -9.54
C PRO A 27 -0.71 8.86 -10.38
N MET A 28 0.47 9.03 -9.79
CA MET A 28 1.62 9.65 -10.43
C MET A 28 2.66 8.62 -10.90
N CYS A 29 2.28 7.34 -10.95
CA CYS A 29 3.17 6.25 -11.34
C CYS A 29 2.29 5.10 -11.84
N GLY A 30 2.68 4.45 -12.94
CA GLY A 30 1.93 3.34 -13.51
C GLY A 30 1.75 2.17 -12.55
N PHE A 31 2.76 1.88 -11.72
CA PHE A 31 2.66 0.82 -10.72
C PHE A 31 1.70 1.18 -9.60
N SER A 32 1.66 2.45 -9.19
CA SER A 32 0.67 2.93 -8.21
C SER A 32 -0.74 2.86 -8.76
N ALA A 33 -0.93 3.23 -10.03
CA ALA A 33 -2.22 3.10 -10.70
C ALA A 33 -2.67 1.64 -10.75
N ALA A 34 -1.78 0.72 -11.09
CA ALA A 34 -2.08 -0.71 -11.12
C ALA A 34 -2.49 -1.23 -9.74
N ALA A 35 -1.81 -0.81 -8.69
CA ALA A 35 -2.14 -1.21 -7.32
C ALA A 35 -3.56 -0.75 -6.93
N VAL A 36 -3.92 0.49 -7.25
CA VAL A 36 -5.26 1.01 -6.99
C VAL A 36 -6.31 0.20 -7.74
N GLN A 37 -6.07 -0.09 -9.02
CA GLN A 37 -7.01 -0.88 -9.83
C GLN A 37 -7.21 -2.29 -9.28
N ILE A 38 -6.15 -2.92 -8.81
CA ILE A 38 -6.22 -4.26 -8.20
C ILE A 38 -7.10 -4.22 -6.94
N LEU A 39 -6.90 -3.23 -6.07
CA LEU A 39 -7.70 -3.09 -4.85
C LEU A 39 -9.17 -2.81 -5.18
N GLU A 40 -9.45 -1.98 -6.18
CA GLU A 40 -10.81 -1.74 -6.63
C GLU A 40 -11.45 -3.01 -7.16
N ALA A 41 -10.71 -3.82 -7.93
CA ALA A 41 -11.19 -5.09 -8.46
C ALA A 41 -11.49 -6.11 -7.35
N CYS A 42 -10.78 -6.03 -6.22
CA CYS A 42 -11.07 -6.84 -5.04
C CYS A 42 -12.33 -6.39 -4.30
N GLY A 43 -12.86 -5.23 -4.63
CA GLY A 43 -14.06 -4.69 -3.98
C GLY A 43 -13.84 -4.26 -2.55
N VAL A 44 -12.60 -3.98 -2.15
CA VAL A 44 -12.33 -3.51 -0.80
C VAL A 44 -12.65 -2.04 -0.65
N GLU A 45 -13.21 -1.70 0.50
CA GLU A 45 -13.50 -0.35 0.91
C GLU A 45 -12.60 0.02 2.08
N ASN A 46 -12.57 1.28 2.45
CA ASN A 46 -11.83 1.76 3.61
C ASN A 46 -10.32 1.53 3.50
N VAL A 47 -9.77 1.62 2.29
CA VAL A 47 -8.33 1.60 2.09
C VAL A 47 -7.78 2.99 2.45
N ALA A 48 -6.88 3.03 3.41
CA ALA A 48 -6.13 4.24 3.71
C ALA A 48 -4.99 4.36 2.69
N THR A 49 -4.91 5.49 2.00
CA THR A 49 -3.81 5.72 1.06
C THR A 49 -2.90 6.81 1.59
N VAL A 50 -1.61 6.65 1.34
CA VAL A 50 -0.59 7.63 1.73
C VAL A 50 0.19 8.02 0.48
N ASP A 51 0.12 9.30 0.13
CA ASP A 51 0.86 9.85 -1.00
C ASP A 51 2.29 10.18 -0.55
N VAL A 52 3.24 9.31 -0.93
CA VAL A 52 4.64 9.48 -0.52
C VAL A 52 5.33 10.65 -1.23
N LEU A 53 4.71 11.20 -2.28
CA LEU A 53 5.26 12.39 -2.94
C LEU A 53 5.02 13.65 -2.13
N SER A 54 4.03 13.63 -1.23
CA SER A 54 3.72 14.76 -0.36
C SER A 54 4.51 14.75 0.95
N ASP A 55 5.25 13.67 1.24
CA ASP A 55 6.02 13.53 2.47
C ASP A 55 7.29 12.71 2.20
N GLN A 56 8.40 13.40 2.01
CA GLN A 56 9.68 12.76 1.67
C GLN A 56 10.22 11.88 2.80
N ASP A 57 9.94 12.23 4.04
CA ASP A 57 10.38 11.43 5.18
C ASP A 57 9.66 10.09 5.20
N VAL A 58 8.37 10.07 4.90
CA VAL A 58 7.60 8.83 4.77
C VAL A 58 8.06 8.04 3.55
N ARG A 59 8.33 8.72 2.42
CA ARG A 59 8.83 8.05 1.21
C ARG A 59 10.11 7.26 1.49
N GLN A 60 11.06 7.87 2.17
CA GLN A 60 12.30 7.19 2.54
C GLN A 60 12.05 6.18 3.66
N GLY A 61 11.29 6.57 4.67
CA GLY A 61 11.04 5.76 5.85
C GLY A 61 10.30 4.46 5.56
N ILE A 62 9.36 4.46 4.59
CA ILE A 62 8.60 3.25 4.27
C ILE A 62 9.49 2.16 3.64
N LYS A 63 10.49 2.57 2.88
CA LYS A 63 11.45 1.62 2.30
C LYS A 63 12.27 0.94 3.39
N GLU A 64 12.67 1.70 4.39
CA GLU A 64 13.40 1.18 5.55
C GLU A 64 12.49 0.32 6.42
N PHE A 65 11.27 0.75 6.66
CA PHE A 65 10.31 0.05 7.49
C PHE A 65 10.01 -1.35 6.96
N SER A 66 9.79 -1.47 5.66
CA SER A 66 9.49 -2.75 5.00
C SER A 66 10.72 -3.54 4.60
N ASN A 67 11.88 -2.89 4.57
CA ASN A 67 13.08 -3.41 3.92
C ASN A 67 12.82 -3.76 2.44
N TRP A 68 12.00 -2.95 1.77
CA TRP A 68 11.59 -3.13 0.37
C TRP A 68 11.86 -1.83 -0.39
N PRO A 69 12.55 -1.86 -1.53
CA PRO A 69 13.09 -0.63 -2.15
C PRO A 69 12.11 0.16 -2.98
N THR A 70 10.94 -0.37 -3.30
CA THR A 70 10.06 0.26 -4.29
C THR A 70 8.70 0.61 -3.71
N ILE A 71 8.01 1.51 -4.39
CA ILE A 71 6.64 1.95 -4.11
C ILE A 71 5.83 1.68 -5.39
N PRO A 72 4.60 1.15 -5.32
CA PRO A 72 3.71 1.11 -4.14
C PRO A 72 4.02 -0.04 -3.18
N GLN A 73 3.50 0.08 -1.95
CA GLN A 73 3.57 -0.96 -0.93
C GLN A 73 2.21 -1.11 -0.25
N LEU A 74 1.74 -2.34 -0.15
CA LEU A 74 0.48 -2.68 0.50
C LEU A 74 0.73 -3.29 1.87
N TYR A 75 -0.03 -2.81 2.86
CA TYR A 75 -0.05 -3.35 4.23
C TYR A 75 -1.47 -3.77 4.56
N VAL A 76 -1.62 -4.94 5.16
CA VAL A 76 -2.90 -5.46 5.64
C VAL A 76 -2.74 -5.89 7.09
N ASN A 77 -3.55 -5.33 7.97
CA ASN A 77 -3.53 -5.60 9.42
C ASN A 77 -2.12 -5.40 10.01
N GLY A 78 -1.42 -4.37 9.56
CA GLY A 78 -0.09 -4.03 10.04
C GLY A 78 1.05 -4.81 9.41
N GLU A 79 0.76 -5.77 8.53
CA GLU A 79 1.77 -6.61 7.90
C GLU A 79 2.02 -6.20 6.45
N PHE A 80 3.28 -6.17 6.05
CA PHE A 80 3.66 -5.88 4.68
C PHE A 80 3.28 -7.05 3.77
N VAL A 81 2.52 -6.74 2.72
CA VAL A 81 2.09 -7.74 1.72
C VAL A 81 3.04 -7.75 0.53
N GLY A 82 3.29 -6.59 -0.06
CA GLY A 82 4.17 -6.49 -1.22
C GLY A 82 3.87 -5.28 -2.08
N GLY A 83 4.54 -5.20 -3.20
CA GLY A 83 4.34 -4.17 -4.21
C GLY A 83 3.34 -4.59 -5.28
N ALA A 84 3.28 -3.83 -6.38
CA ALA A 84 2.32 -4.06 -7.45
C ALA A 84 2.40 -5.46 -8.07
N ASP A 85 3.61 -5.97 -8.27
CA ASP A 85 3.79 -7.30 -8.88
C ASP A 85 3.26 -8.41 -7.98
N ILE A 86 3.55 -8.35 -6.69
CA ILE A 86 3.05 -9.32 -5.71
C ILE A 86 1.53 -9.22 -5.60
N MET A 87 0.98 -8.01 -5.57
CA MET A 87 -0.47 -7.79 -5.54
C MET A 87 -1.15 -8.43 -6.76
N ARG A 88 -0.55 -8.26 -7.94
CA ARG A 88 -1.09 -8.85 -9.18
C ARG A 88 -1.10 -10.37 -9.10
N GLU A 89 0.01 -10.97 -8.69
CA GLU A 89 0.12 -12.43 -8.54
C GLU A 89 -0.92 -12.96 -7.54
N MET A 90 -1.06 -12.31 -6.39
CA MET A 90 -2.01 -12.71 -5.36
C MET A 90 -3.45 -12.52 -5.82
N TYR A 91 -3.71 -11.47 -6.62
CA TYR A 91 -5.04 -11.25 -7.19
C TYR A 91 -5.40 -12.38 -8.17
N GLN A 92 -4.46 -12.74 -9.05
CA GLN A 92 -4.70 -13.80 -10.04
C GLN A 92 -4.92 -15.17 -9.40
N SER A 93 -4.24 -15.44 -8.29
CA SER A 93 -4.39 -16.71 -7.56
C SER A 93 -5.60 -16.75 -6.62
N GLY A 94 -6.22 -15.61 -6.36
CA GLY A 94 -7.31 -15.50 -5.38
C GLY A 94 -6.85 -15.28 -3.95
N GLU A 95 -5.55 -15.30 -3.69
CA GLU A 95 -5.00 -15.11 -2.34
C GLU A 95 -5.28 -13.71 -1.79
N LEU A 96 -5.26 -12.68 -2.65
CA LEU A 96 -5.50 -11.32 -2.22
C LEU A 96 -6.93 -11.14 -1.72
N GLN A 97 -7.89 -11.72 -2.45
CA GLN A 97 -9.30 -11.68 -2.06
C GLN A 97 -9.52 -12.38 -0.73
N LYS A 98 -8.86 -13.51 -0.50
CA LYS A 98 -8.93 -14.23 0.78
C LYS A 98 -8.36 -13.40 1.92
N LEU A 99 -7.28 -12.68 1.66
CA LEU A 99 -6.64 -11.82 2.65
C LEU A 99 -7.60 -10.72 3.12
N PHE A 100 -8.46 -10.23 2.23
CA PHE A 100 -9.47 -9.22 2.55
C PHE A 100 -10.78 -9.82 3.07
N GLY A 101 -10.88 -11.12 3.21
CA GLY A 101 -12.10 -11.80 3.67
C GLY A 101 -13.19 -11.92 2.61
N LYS A 102 -12.79 -11.92 1.37
CA LYS A 102 -13.74 -11.99 0.24
C LYS A 102 -13.92 -13.39 -0.31
#